data_564b1cecceaca8f71f0453ffc89f5e6d
#
_entry.id   564b1cecceaca8f71f0453ffc89f5e6d
#
_cell.length_a   1.000
_cell.length_b   1.000
_cell.length_c   1.000
_cell.angle_alpha   90.00
_cell.angle_beta   90.00
_cell.angle_gamma   90.00
#
_symmetry.space_group_name_H-M   'P 1'
#
loop_
_entity.id
_entity.type
_entity.pdbx_description
1 polymer ?
#
loop_
_entity_poly.entity_id
_entity_poly.type
_entity_poly.pdbx_seq_one_letter_code
_entity_poly.pdbx_strand_id
1 'polypeptide(L)'
;EICACLVGSEMCIRDRSESEQLLFLTVLRDIESQLEYIKKYPEDMKQIQTNAQQLMTFSIFSDKNSFTYNNIVKTGKDFEKVADVSLYLVNNKAAGSFVNYYYTFYFALIMMVFIIYGLSGERDNGMWGIVHSAGSGRLRLALHRLFIIAGSGVVITAGLYFTTFAAALLLYGGAGALNAPVQSIQAFERFAMPMSQIGFVLYNYEYSVLAVVVLSVALWAVFVVNRKRNHALILTGVVVGLEVLMYYRIGLHSIYSAFKQINIVRLM
;
A
#
# COMPACT_ATOMS: atom_id res chain seq x y z
N GLU A 1 23.73 0.51 -34.36
CA GLU A 1 22.53 1.39 -34.44
C GLU A 1 22.35 2.27 -33.19
N ILE A 2 22.66 1.80 -31.96
CA ILE A 2 22.57 2.59 -30.74
C ILE A 2 23.56 3.76 -30.68
N CYS A 3 24.76 3.59 -31.22
CA CYS A 3 25.76 4.65 -31.30
C CYS A 3 25.38 5.81 -32.26
N ALA A 4 24.66 5.54 -33.33
CA ALA A 4 24.22 6.56 -34.25
C ALA A 4 23.11 7.48 -33.66
N CYS A 5 22.28 6.94 -32.74
CA CYS A 5 21.30 7.74 -31.97
C CYS A 5 21.96 8.66 -30.95
N LEU A 6 23.08 8.26 -30.35
CA LEU A 6 23.79 9.08 -29.36
C LEU A 6 24.48 10.29 -29.99
N VAL A 7 25.08 10.15 -31.16
CA VAL A 7 25.72 11.27 -31.87
C VAL A 7 24.68 12.28 -32.41
N GLY A 8 23.49 11.82 -32.79
CA GLY A 8 22.38 12.72 -33.18
C GLY A 8 21.75 13.44 -31.95
N SER A 9 21.88 12.90 -30.75
CA SER A 9 21.31 13.49 -29.53
C SER A 9 22.11 14.72 -29.04
N GLU A 10 23.42 14.78 -29.26
CA GLU A 10 24.24 15.93 -28.86
C GLU A 10 23.90 17.19 -29.68
N MET A 11 23.60 17.05 -30.98
CA MET A 11 23.13 18.17 -31.79
C MET A 11 21.71 18.63 -31.42
N CYS A 12 20.81 17.72 -31.07
CA CYS A 12 19.46 18.07 -30.62
C CYS A 12 19.42 18.75 -29.26
N ILE A 13 20.41 18.49 -28.38
CA ILE A 13 20.46 19.07 -27.04
C ILE A 13 20.88 20.55 -27.10
N ARG A 14 21.72 20.93 -28.07
CA ARG A 14 22.33 22.26 -28.12
C ARG A 14 21.36 23.40 -28.50
N ASP A 15 20.25 23.07 -29.18
CA ASP A 15 19.24 24.05 -29.61
C ASP A 15 18.02 24.17 -28.71
N ARG A 16 17.98 23.40 -27.57
CA ARG A 16 16.84 23.42 -26.64
C ARG A 16 17.08 24.42 -25.52
N SER A 17 15.99 24.95 -24.97
CA SER A 17 16.07 25.79 -23.76
C SER A 17 16.70 25.01 -22.59
N GLU A 18 17.33 25.70 -21.66
CA GLU A 18 18.01 25.07 -20.50
C GLU A 18 17.11 24.11 -19.72
N SER A 19 15.82 24.46 -19.59
CA SER A 19 14.82 23.62 -18.92
C SER A 19 14.51 22.34 -19.70
N GLU A 20 14.46 22.38 -21.03
CA GLU A 20 14.24 21.21 -21.88
C GLU A 20 15.44 20.28 -21.88
N GLN A 21 16.67 20.83 -21.85
CA GLN A 21 17.89 20.06 -21.73
C GLN A 21 17.93 19.30 -20.41
N LEU A 22 17.57 19.96 -19.31
CA LEU A 22 17.54 19.35 -17.98
C LEU A 22 16.50 18.22 -17.91
N LEU A 23 15.32 18.42 -18.48
CA LEU A 23 14.28 17.41 -18.58
C LEU A 23 14.75 16.18 -19.37
N PHE A 24 15.39 16.41 -20.52
CA PHE A 24 15.89 15.34 -21.37
C PHE A 24 16.98 14.51 -20.67
N LEU A 25 17.91 15.16 -19.99
CA LEU A 25 18.96 14.51 -19.22
C LEU A 25 18.38 13.68 -18.03
N THR A 26 17.32 14.18 -17.41
CA THR A 26 16.62 13.46 -16.35
C THR A 26 15.97 12.18 -16.89
N VAL A 27 15.30 12.25 -18.04
CA VAL A 27 14.70 11.07 -18.69
C VAL A 27 15.76 10.05 -19.10
N LEU A 28 16.88 10.51 -19.68
CA LEU A 28 17.98 9.60 -20.04
C LEU A 28 18.57 8.89 -18.81
N ARG A 29 18.78 9.62 -17.72
CA ARG A 29 19.26 9.03 -16.46
C ARG A 29 18.29 8.02 -15.88
N ASP A 30 16.98 8.29 -15.96
CA ASP A 30 15.95 7.34 -15.52
C ASP A 30 16.01 6.04 -16.34
N ILE A 31 16.17 6.15 -17.67
CA ILE A 31 16.29 4.99 -18.56
C ILE A 31 17.57 4.20 -18.28
N GLU A 32 18.70 4.89 -18.10
CA GLU A 32 19.99 4.27 -17.77
C GLU A 32 19.89 3.50 -16.45
N SER A 33 19.35 4.12 -15.41
CA SER A 33 19.12 3.50 -14.10
C SER A 33 18.24 2.26 -14.21
N GLN A 34 17.15 2.30 -14.99
CA GLN A 34 16.29 1.15 -15.20
C GLN A 34 17.01 0.01 -15.94
N LEU A 35 17.82 0.34 -16.95
CA LEU A 35 18.59 -0.68 -17.69
C LEU A 35 19.66 -1.34 -16.80
N GLU A 36 20.34 -0.56 -15.99
CA GLU A 36 21.31 -1.10 -15.01
C GLU A 36 20.63 -2.02 -14.01
N TYR A 37 19.49 -1.59 -13.48
CA TYR A 37 18.67 -2.39 -12.59
C TYR A 37 18.22 -3.72 -13.23
N ILE A 38 17.70 -3.69 -14.46
CA ILE A 38 17.26 -4.89 -15.19
C ILE A 38 18.42 -5.89 -15.37
N LYS A 39 19.62 -5.39 -15.69
CA LYS A 39 20.80 -6.23 -15.86
C LYS A 39 21.24 -6.89 -14.54
N LYS A 40 21.16 -6.15 -13.45
CA LYS A 40 21.64 -6.57 -12.13
C LYS A 40 20.65 -7.48 -11.40
N TYR A 41 19.36 -7.35 -11.67
CA TYR A 41 18.29 -8.04 -10.96
C TYR A 41 18.50 -9.58 -10.84
N PRO A 42 18.84 -10.35 -11.90
CA PRO A 42 19.05 -11.78 -11.77
C PRO A 42 20.21 -12.16 -10.84
N GLU A 43 21.24 -11.32 -10.79
CA GLU A 43 22.40 -11.52 -9.90
C GLU A 43 22.02 -11.25 -8.45
N ASP A 44 21.29 -10.18 -8.19
CA ASP A 44 20.80 -9.83 -6.87
C ASP A 44 19.85 -10.90 -6.31
N MET A 45 18.97 -11.48 -7.14
CA MET A 45 18.09 -12.57 -6.72
C MET A 45 18.88 -13.85 -6.40
N LYS A 46 19.87 -14.22 -7.20
CA LYS A 46 20.76 -15.34 -6.90
C LYS A 46 21.56 -15.12 -5.63
N GLN A 47 22.03 -13.90 -5.40
CA GLN A 47 22.76 -13.54 -4.18
C GLN A 47 21.88 -13.70 -2.92
N ILE A 48 20.60 -13.30 -2.97
CA ILE A 48 19.65 -13.51 -1.87
C ILE A 48 19.51 -15.01 -1.56
N GLN A 49 19.36 -15.85 -2.58
CA GLN A 49 19.28 -17.30 -2.40
C GLN A 49 20.57 -17.88 -1.79
N THR A 50 21.72 -17.50 -2.31
CA THR A 50 23.03 -17.94 -1.81
C THR A 50 23.22 -17.50 -0.35
N ASN A 51 22.88 -16.25 -0.02
CA ASN A 51 22.95 -15.74 1.33
C ASN A 51 21.99 -16.51 2.28
N ALA A 52 20.79 -16.83 1.84
CA ALA A 52 19.85 -17.64 2.63
C ALA A 52 20.42 -19.04 2.91
N GLN A 53 21.03 -19.70 1.90
CA GLN A 53 21.69 -20.98 2.07
C GLN A 53 22.88 -20.92 3.04
N GLN A 54 23.72 -19.89 2.90
CA GLN A 54 24.86 -19.67 3.81
C GLN A 54 24.40 -19.44 5.25
N LEU A 55 23.37 -18.62 5.47
CA LEU A 55 22.83 -18.35 6.80
C LEU A 55 22.35 -19.62 7.50
N MET A 56 21.79 -20.59 6.76
CA MET A 56 21.36 -21.87 7.31
C MET A 56 22.53 -22.75 7.80
N THR A 57 23.76 -22.51 7.33
CA THR A 57 24.95 -23.27 7.77
C THR A 57 25.54 -22.76 9.08
N PHE A 58 25.21 -21.53 9.49
CA PHE A 58 25.71 -21.00 10.76
C PHE A 58 24.99 -21.62 11.96
N SER A 59 25.74 -22.02 12.97
CA SER A 59 25.24 -22.69 14.19
C SER A 59 24.15 -21.90 14.93
N ILE A 60 24.20 -20.57 14.89
CA ILE A 60 23.22 -19.66 15.51
C ILE A 60 21.82 -19.80 14.89
N PHE A 61 21.76 -20.18 13.61
CA PHE A 61 20.51 -20.32 12.85
C PHE A 61 20.16 -21.78 12.54
N SER A 62 20.90 -22.75 13.07
CA SER A 62 20.73 -24.19 12.75
C SER A 62 19.52 -24.84 13.44
N ASP A 63 18.92 -24.20 14.45
CA ASP A 63 17.72 -24.71 15.08
C ASP A 63 16.50 -24.64 14.17
N LYS A 64 16.12 -25.80 13.61
CA LYS A 64 15.01 -25.95 12.67
C LYS A 64 13.65 -25.56 13.23
N ASN A 65 13.50 -25.53 14.56
CA ASN A 65 12.26 -25.14 15.22
C ASN A 65 12.19 -23.62 15.48
N SER A 66 13.29 -22.90 15.28
CA SER A 66 13.32 -21.47 15.48
C SER A 66 12.55 -20.72 14.39
N PHE A 67 11.89 -19.63 14.77
CA PHE A 67 11.25 -18.69 13.83
C PHE A 67 12.25 -18.18 12.78
N THR A 68 13.48 -17.89 13.22
CA THR A 68 14.55 -17.35 12.37
C THR A 68 14.94 -18.32 11.26
N TYR A 69 15.14 -19.62 11.58
CA TYR A 69 15.41 -20.64 10.58
C TYR A 69 14.27 -20.76 9.55
N ASN A 70 13.04 -20.86 10.03
CA ASN A 70 11.86 -20.97 9.17
C ASN A 70 11.69 -19.74 8.26
N ASN A 71 12.02 -18.55 8.77
CA ASN A 71 11.98 -17.31 7.98
C ASN A 71 13.05 -17.30 6.89
N ILE A 72 14.29 -17.72 7.19
CA ILE A 72 15.38 -17.83 6.20
C ILE A 72 15.00 -18.81 5.09
N VAL A 73 14.50 -20.01 5.45
CA VAL A 73 14.04 -21.02 4.48
C VAL A 73 12.91 -20.47 3.60
N LYS A 74 11.94 -19.81 4.21
CA LYS A 74 10.82 -19.21 3.49
C LYS A 74 11.31 -18.12 2.54
N THR A 75 12.20 -17.23 2.98
CA THR A 75 12.78 -16.17 2.15
C THR A 75 13.48 -16.77 0.93
N GLY A 76 14.33 -17.80 1.12
CA GLY A 76 15.00 -18.48 0.01
C GLY A 76 14.00 -19.02 -1.02
N LYS A 77 12.95 -19.72 -0.57
CA LYS A 77 11.89 -20.28 -1.44
C LYS A 77 11.04 -19.23 -2.14
N ASP A 78 10.75 -18.13 -1.47
CA ASP A 78 9.91 -17.07 -2.04
C ASP A 78 10.69 -16.31 -3.12
N PHE A 79 11.98 -16.04 -2.93
CA PHE A 79 12.82 -15.41 -3.95
C PHE A 79 13.21 -16.35 -5.10
N GLU A 80 13.18 -17.67 -4.90
CA GLU A 80 13.32 -18.64 -5.97
C GLU A 80 12.25 -18.47 -7.05
N LYS A 81 11.00 -18.16 -6.65
CA LYS A 81 9.86 -17.97 -7.57
C LYS A 81 10.00 -16.75 -8.47
N VAL A 82 10.79 -15.78 -8.08
CA VAL A 82 10.97 -14.51 -8.82
C VAL A 82 12.34 -14.40 -9.50
N ALA A 83 13.23 -15.37 -9.28
CA ALA A 83 14.57 -15.36 -9.87
C ALA A 83 14.55 -15.43 -11.41
N ASP A 84 13.56 -16.13 -11.99
CA ASP A 84 13.42 -16.32 -13.42
C ASP A 84 12.48 -15.30 -14.09
N VAL A 85 12.04 -14.28 -13.35
CA VAL A 85 11.15 -13.25 -13.87
C VAL A 85 11.93 -12.34 -14.83
N SER A 86 11.48 -12.29 -16.09
CA SER A 86 12.04 -11.38 -17.09
C SER A 86 11.53 -9.97 -16.84
N LEU A 87 12.42 -9.04 -16.53
CA LEU A 87 12.08 -7.62 -16.39
C LEU A 87 12.07 -6.92 -17.75
N TYR A 88 11.20 -5.96 -17.90
CA TYR A 88 11.07 -5.17 -19.13
C TYR A 88 11.30 -3.68 -18.87
N LEU A 89 11.95 -3.03 -19.84
CA LEU A 89 12.03 -1.57 -19.86
C LEU A 89 10.68 -1.01 -20.32
N VAL A 90 9.90 -0.51 -19.37
CA VAL A 90 8.57 0.03 -19.63
C VAL A 90 8.34 1.31 -18.82
N ASN A 91 7.39 2.13 -19.25
CA ASN A 91 7.00 3.30 -18.46
C ASN A 91 6.23 2.87 -17.21
N ASN A 92 6.96 2.75 -16.11
CA ASN A 92 6.43 2.32 -14.80
C ASN A 92 5.84 3.48 -13.96
N LYS A 93 5.86 4.72 -14.47
CA LYS A 93 5.53 5.91 -13.67
C LYS A 93 4.09 5.90 -13.15
N ALA A 94 3.14 5.46 -13.97
CA ALA A 94 1.73 5.41 -13.52
C ALA A 94 1.52 4.41 -12.38
N ALA A 95 1.97 3.18 -12.53
CA ALA A 95 1.82 2.16 -11.49
C ALA A 95 2.64 2.50 -10.24
N GLY A 96 3.89 2.94 -10.40
CA GLY A 96 4.75 3.33 -9.29
C GLY A 96 4.21 4.53 -8.51
N SER A 97 3.72 5.56 -9.19
CA SER A 97 3.12 6.73 -8.54
C SER A 97 1.82 6.38 -7.82
N PHE A 98 0.98 5.55 -8.43
CA PHE A 98 -0.28 5.11 -7.82
C PHE A 98 -0.03 4.33 -6.52
N VAL A 99 0.89 3.40 -6.52
CA VAL A 99 1.17 2.57 -5.33
C VAL A 99 1.82 3.39 -4.21
N ASN A 100 2.63 4.38 -4.55
CA ASN A 100 3.20 5.29 -3.55
C ASN A 100 2.18 6.32 -3.01
N TYR A 101 0.99 6.41 -3.60
CA TYR A 101 -0.03 7.37 -3.21
C TYR A 101 -0.97 6.81 -2.13
N TYR A 102 -0.45 6.64 -0.94
CA TYR A 102 -1.18 6.09 0.23
C TYR A 102 -2.27 7.03 0.80
N TYR A 103 -2.36 8.27 0.34
CA TYR A 103 -3.38 9.22 0.80
C TYR A 103 -4.82 8.79 0.51
N THR A 104 -5.04 7.99 -0.54
CA THR A 104 -6.36 7.46 -0.91
C THR A 104 -7.01 6.71 0.25
N PHE A 105 -6.23 5.91 0.97
CA PHE A 105 -6.69 5.16 2.12
C PHE A 105 -7.11 6.07 3.28
N TYR A 106 -6.33 7.10 3.59
CA TYR A 106 -6.69 8.07 4.63
C TYR A 106 -7.97 8.83 4.30
N PHE A 107 -8.14 9.25 3.05
CA PHE A 107 -9.38 9.90 2.62
C PHE A 107 -10.58 8.98 2.77
N ALA A 108 -10.46 7.69 2.42
CA ALA A 108 -11.50 6.71 2.62
C ALA A 108 -11.87 6.59 4.11
N LEU A 109 -10.89 6.46 5.01
CA LEU A 109 -11.14 6.41 6.46
C LEU A 109 -11.81 7.67 7.00
N ILE A 110 -11.38 8.86 6.57
CA ILE A 110 -11.99 10.13 6.99
C ILE A 110 -13.46 10.15 6.55
N MET A 111 -13.77 9.78 5.32
CA MET A 111 -15.16 9.69 4.84
C MET A 111 -15.97 8.69 5.65
N MET A 112 -15.39 7.54 6.02
CA MET A 112 -16.05 6.56 6.87
C MET A 112 -16.35 7.08 8.28
N VAL A 113 -15.45 7.89 8.88
CA VAL A 113 -15.71 8.54 10.17
C VAL A 113 -16.93 9.45 10.07
N PHE A 114 -17.08 10.23 9.00
CA PHE A 114 -18.27 11.08 8.79
C PHE A 114 -19.56 10.26 8.64
N ILE A 115 -19.52 9.14 7.91
CA ILE A 115 -20.67 8.25 7.77
C ILE A 115 -21.07 7.65 9.12
N ILE A 116 -20.11 7.14 9.88
CA ILE A 116 -20.35 6.54 11.21
C ILE A 116 -20.89 7.60 12.17
N TYR A 117 -20.35 8.83 12.13
CA TYR A 117 -20.84 9.95 12.89
C TYR A 117 -22.30 10.30 12.56
N GLY A 118 -22.65 10.30 11.26
CA GLY A 118 -24.03 10.52 10.79
C GLY A 118 -24.99 9.42 11.26
N LEU A 119 -24.59 8.14 11.12
CA LEU A 119 -25.38 6.99 11.58
C LEU A 119 -25.59 6.95 13.10
N SER A 120 -24.75 7.67 13.86
CA SER A 120 -24.86 7.75 15.32
C SER A 120 -25.75 8.88 15.81
N GLY A 121 -26.38 9.65 14.91
CA GLY A 121 -27.20 10.86 15.23
C GLY A 121 -28.45 10.59 16.06
N GLU A 122 -29.00 9.38 16.05
CA GLU A 122 -30.18 9.00 16.84
C GLU A 122 -29.98 9.19 18.36
N ARG A 123 -28.74 9.22 18.82
CA ARG A 123 -28.42 9.43 20.24
C ARG A 123 -28.69 10.86 20.69
N ASP A 124 -28.49 11.83 19.81
CA ASP A 124 -28.72 13.22 20.13
C ASP A 124 -30.20 13.57 20.07
N ASN A 125 -30.99 12.83 19.28
CA ASN A 125 -32.41 13.07 19.07
C ASN A 125 -33.31 12.31 20.08
N GLY A 126 -32.74 11.67 21.10
CA GLY A 126 -33.50 10.93 22.12
C GLY A 126 -34.17 9.63 21.64
N MET A 127 -34.05 9.29 20.35
CA MET A 127 -34.62 8.07 19.76
C MET A 127 -33.94 6.79 20.23
N TRP A 128 -32.76 6.90 20.83
CA TRP A 128 -32.00 5.76 21.34
C TRP A 128 -32.79 4.86 22.27
N GLY A 129 -33.55 5.45 23.22
CA GLY A 129 -34.38 4.69 24.16
C GLY A 129 -35.49 3.89 23.48
N ILE A 130 -36.15 4.50 22.49
CA ILE A 130 -37.26 3.88 21.73
C ILE A 130 -36.76 2.68 20.93
N VAL A 131 -35.66 2.86 20.22
CA VAL A 131 -35.06 1.80 19.39
C VAL A 131 -34.56 0.64 20.24
N HIS A 132 -34.04 0.93 21.45
CA HIS A 132 -33.51 -0.11 22.35
C HIS A 132 -34.58 -0.82 23.16
N SER A 133 -35.78 -0.27 23.30
CA SER A 133 -36.91 -0.96 23.95
C SER A 133 -37.56 -2.04 23.06
N ALA A 134 -37.40 -1.98 21.76
CA ALA A 134 -37.93 -2.98 20.83
C ALA A 134 -37.12 -4.29 20.91
N GLY A 135 -37.73 -5.38 21.37
CA GLY A 135 -37.04 -6.66 21.70
C GLY A 135 -36.26 -7.30 20.53
N SER A 136 -36.76 -7.24 19.29
CA SER A 136 -36.06 -7.77 18.10
C SER A 136 -35.34 -6.69 17.29
N GLY A 137 -35.54 -5.41 17.61
CA GLY A 137 -35.02 -4.28 16.84
C GLY A 137 -33.52 -4.06 16.97
N ARG A 138 -32.93 -4.40 18.12
CA ARG A 138 -31.51 -4.13 18.41
C ARG A 138 -30.56 -4.85 17.47
N LEU A 139 -30.69 -6.16 17.34
CA LEU A 139 -29.81 -6.97 16.49
C LEU A 139 -30.01 -6.62 15.00
N ARG A 140 -31.24 -6.49 14.59
CA ARG A 140 -31.57 -6.14 13.20
C ARG A 140 -31.01 -4.77 12.81
N LEU A 141 -31.16 -3.78 13.68
CA LEU A 141 -30.61 -2.44 13.46
C LEU A 141 -29.06 -2.45 13.43
N ALA A 142 -28.43 -3.19 14.36
CA ALA A 142 -26.99 -3.34 14.38
C ALA A 142 -26.47 -3.97 13.08
N LEU A 143 -27.10 -5.04 12.59
CA LEU A 143 -26.76 -5.69 11.33
C LEU A 143 -26.94 -4.74 10.14
N HIS A 144 -28.05 -4.02 10.05
CA HIS A 144 -28.25 -3.04 8.99
C HIS A 144 -27.18 -1.96 8.97
N ARG A 145 -26.78 -1.45 10.14
CA ARG A 145 -25.69 -0.48 10.25
C ARG A 145 -24.35 -1.06 9.82
N LEU A 146 -24.08 -2.28 10.21
CA LEU A 146 -22.86 -2.98 9.82
C LEU A 146 -22.82 -3.17 8.29
N PHE A 147 -23.94 -3.54 7.66
CA PHE A 147 -24.02 -3.62 6.20
C PHE A 147 -23.84 -2.26 5.50
N ILE A 148 -24.42 -1.19 6.06
CA ILE A 148 -24.23 0.16 5.52
C ILE A 148 -22.74 0.57 5.63
N ILE A 149 -22.12 0.33 6.78
CA ILE A 149 -20.70 0.68 7.01
C ILE A 149 -19.80 -0.14 6.07
N ALA A 150 -19.99 -1.44 6.00
CA ALA A 150 -19.19 -2.29 5.12
C ALA A 150 -19.41 -1.94 3.65
N GLY A 151 -20.65 -1.81 3.22
CA GLY A 151 -21.00 -1.47 1.84
C GLY A 151 -20.47 -0.08 1.42
N SER A 152 -20.65 0.93 2.27
CA SER A 152 -20.11 2.26 1.99
C SER A 152 -18.58 2.28 1.99
N GLY A 153 -17.93 1.51 2.87
CA GLY A 153 -16.48 1.34 2.86
C GLY A 153 -15.96 0.79 1.53
N VAL A 154 -16.60 -0.27 1.02
CA VAL A 154 -16.27 -0.85 -0.29
C VAL A 154 -16.46 0.18 -1.41
N VAL A 155 -17.62 0.84 -1.47
CA VAL A 155 -17.95 1.78 -2.55
C VAL A 155 -17.03 2.99 -2.56
N ILE A 156 -16.77 3.58 -1.38
CA ILE A 156 -15.89 4.76 -1.25
C ILE A 156 -14.46 4.38 -1.64
N THR A 157 -13.94 3.27 -1.10
CA THR A 157 -12.58 2.83 -1.42
C THR A 157 -12.46 2.54 -2.91
N ALA A 158 -13.42 1.83 -3.52
CA ALA A 158 -13.43 1.58 -4.95
C ALA A 158 -13.42 2.88 -5.75
N GLY A 159 -14.31 3.82 -5.45
CA GLY A 159 -14.41 5.10 -6.15
C GLY A 159 -13.11 5.91 -6.08
N LEU A 160 -12.49 6.01 -4.90
CA LEU A 160 -11.23 6.72 -4.70
C LEU A 160 -10.07 6.02 -5.42
N TYR A 161 -9.96 4.70 -5.32
CA TYR A 161 -8.89 3.94 -5.97
C TYR A 161 -8.97 4.01 -7.49
N PHE A 162 -10.15 3.77 -8.07
CA PHE A 162 -10.32 3.83 -9.52
C PHE A 162 -10.10 5.24 -10.08
N THR A 163 -10.58 6.28 -9.39
CA THR A 163 -10.31 7.67 -9.80
C THR A 163 -8.84 8.02 -9.72
N THR A 164 -8.15 7.65 -8.64
CA THR A 164 -6.72 7.91 -8.48
C THR A 164 -5.89 7.15 -9.51
N PHE A 165 -6.23 5.88 -9.76
CA PHE A 165 -5.55 5.07 -10.77
C PHE A 165 -5.77 5.60 -12.19
N ALA A 166 -7.01 5.97 -12.53
CA ALA A 166 -7.32 6.58 -13.81
C ALA A 166 -6.56 7.91 -14.00
N ALA A 167 -6.51 8.74 -12.95
CA ALA A 167 -5.74 9.98 -12.98
C ALA A 167 -4.23 9.72 -13.19
N ALA A 168 -3.66 8.72 -12.52
CA ALA A 168 -2.26 8.34 -12.72
C ALA A 168 -1.99 7.88 -14.16
N LEU A 169 -2.88 7.08 -14.76
CA LEU A 169 -2.77 6.65 -16.15
C LEU A 169 -2.90 7.81 -17.15
N LEU A 170 -3.79 8.77 -16.88
CA LEU A 170 -3.97 9.95 -17.74
C LEU A 170 -2.77 10.90 -17.67
N LEU A 171 -2.19 11.08 -16.46
CA LEU A 171 -1.07 12.00 -16.26
C LEU A 171 0.28 11.43 -16.73
N TYR A 172 0.53 10.16 -16.48
CA TYR A 172 1.83 9.54 -16.73
C TYR A 172 1.84 8.60 -17.93
N GLY A 173 0.66 8.21 -18.44
CA GLY A 173 0.56 7.20 -19.50
C GLY A 173 0.96 5.80 -19.00
N GLY A 174 1.41 4.95 -19.92
CA GLY A 174 1.98 3.65 -19.57
C GLY A 174 0.96 2.52 -19.38
N ALA A 175 -0.25 2.63 -19.92
CA ALA A 175 -1.25 1.55 -19.88
C ALA A 175 -0.71 0.22 -20.44
N GLY A 176 0.16 0.26 -21.46
CA GLY A 176 0.83 -0.93 -22.01
C GLY A 176 1.81 -1.60 -21.04
N ALA A 177 2.29 -0.87 -20.03
CA ALA A 177 3.21 -1.40 -19.02
C ALA A 177 2.52 -2.24 -17.95
N LEU A 178 1.21 -2.19 -17.82
CA LEU A 178 0.45 -2.84 -16.74
C LEU A 178 0.56 -4.36 -16.73
N ASN A 179 0.87 -4.97 -17.86
CA ASN A 179 1.13 -6.40 -17.98
C ASN A 179 2.56 -6.81 -17.62
N ALA A 180 3.48 -5.84 -17.48
CA ALA A 180 4.85 -6.12 -17.06
C ALA A 180 4.89 -6.60 -15.60
N PRO A 181 5.91 -7.39 -15.20
CA PRO A 181 6.09 -7.80 -13.82
C PRO A 181 6.21 -6.58 -12.90
N VAL A 182 5.65 -6.68 -11.69
CA VAL A 182 5.73 -5.61 -10.68
C VAL A 182 7.18 -5.31 -10.29
N GLN A 183 8.05 -6.31 -10.32
CA GLN A 183 9.48 -6.19 -10.09
C GLN A 183 10.20 -5.27 -11.10
N SER A 184 9.58 -4.97 -12.26
CA SER A 184 10.11 -3.96 -13.18
C SER A 184 10.10 -2.54 -12.59
N ILE A 185 9.36 -2.32 -11.50
CA ILE A 185 9.39 -1.08 -10.72
C ILE A 185 10.46 -1.23 -9.65
N GLN A 186 11.52 -0.43 -9.70
CA GLN A 186 12.67 -0.53 -8.79
C GLN A 186 12.28 -0.52 -7.30
N ALA A 187 11.24 0.22 -6.92
CA ALA A 187 10.75 0.23 -5.54
C ALA A 187 10.23 -1.14 -5.05
N PHE A 188 9.88 -2.06 -5.96
CA PHE A 188 9.37 -3.41 -5.69
C PHE A 188 10.35 -4.53 -6.06
N GLU A 189 11.62 -4.20 -6.17
CA GLU A 189 12.70 -5.15 -6.44
C GLU A 189 12.63 -6.39 -5.54
N ARG A 190 12.32 -6.19 -4.25
CA ARG A 190 12.27 -7.25 -3.23
C ARG A 190 10.88 -7.85 -3.04
N PHE A 191 9.97 -7.60 -3.95
CA PHE A 191 8.65 -8.20 -3.87
C PHE A 191 8.69 -9.66 -4.33
N ALA A 192 8.45 -10.59 -3.40
CA ALA A 192 8.68 -12.02 -3.59
C ALA A 192 7.56 -12.78 -4.33
N MET A 193 6.53 -12.08 -4.83
CA MET A 193 5.45 -12.70 -5.59
C MET A 193 5.55 -12.34 -7.08
N PRO A 194 5.58 -13.35 -8.00
CA PRO A 194 5.55 -13.10 -9.43
C PRO A 194 4.14 -12.67 -9.84
N MET A 195 3.93 -11.38 -10.04
CA MET A 195 2.66 -10.85 -10.54
C MET A 195 2.89 -9.65 -11.46
N SER A 196 1.89 -9.37 -12.30
CA SER A 196 1.89 -8.18 -13.15
C SER A 196 1.60 -6.91 -12.34
N GLN A 197 1.94 -5.75 -12.88
CA GLN A 197 1.66 -4.46 -12.25
C GLN A 197 0.16 -4.26 -12.01
N ILE A 198 -0.70 -4.66 -12.97
CA ILE A 198 -2.15 -4.60 -12.76
C ILE A 198 -2.61 -5.56 -11.66
N GLY A 199 -2.02 -6.76 -11.59
CA GLY A 199 -2.28 -7.71 -10.51
C GLY A 199 -1.94 -7.13 -9.15
N PHE A 200 -0.81 -6.41 -9.05
CA PHE A 200 -0.39 -5.75 -7.82
C PHE A 200 -1.31 -4.58 -7.44
N VAL A 201 -1.76 -3.79 -8.41
CA VAL A 201 -2.75 -2.72 -8.17
C VAL A 201 -4.06 -3.29 -7.61
N LEU A 202 -4.56 -4.40 -8.19
CA LEU A 202 -5.77 -5.07 -7.70
C LEU A 202 -5.56 -5.67 -6.31
N TYR A 203 -4.43 -6.32 -6.08
CA TYR A 203 -4.06 -6.85 -4.77
C TYR A 203 -4.04 -5.76 -3.70
N ASN A 204 -3.39 -4.63 -3.97
CA ASN A 204 -3.37 -3.48 -3.08
C ASN A 204 -4.78 -2.92 -2.82
N TYR A 205 -5.62 -2.85 -3.85
CA TYR A 205 -7.02 -2.46 -3.72
C TYR A 205 -7.80 -3.39 -2.78
N GLU A 206 -7.70 -4.71 -2.96
CA GLU A 206 -8.38 -5.69 -2.11
C GLU A 206 -7.98 -5.55 -0.63
N TYR A 207 -6.68 -5.42 -0.35
CA TYR A 207 -6.19 -5.18 1.00
C TYR A 207 -6.68 -3.86 1.58
N SER A 208 -6.71 -2.80 0.78
CA SER A 208 -7.20 -1.49 1.23
C SER A 208 -8.69 -1.52 1.55
N VAL A 209 -9.50 -2.20 0.74
CA VAL A 209 -10.92 -2.41 1.02
C VAL A 209 -11.10 -3.16 2.34
N LEU A 210 -10.38 -4.27 2.51
CA LEU A 210 -10.45 -5.06 3.74
C LEU A 210 -10.06 -4.21 4.96
N ALA A 211 -8.95 -3.48 4.87
CA ALA A 211 -8.47 -2.62 5.94
C ALA A 211 -9.47 -1.51 6.28
N VAL A 212 -10.02 -0.80 5.28
CA VAL A 212 -11.04 0.24 5.50
C VAL A 212 -12.29 -0.33 6.17
N VAL A 213 -12.78 -1.48 5.72
CA VAL A 213 -13.97 -2.11 6.31
C VAL A 213 -13.71 -2.52 7.76
N VAL A 214 -12.61 -3.22 8.03
CA VAL A 214 -12.27 -3.67 9.39
C VAL A 214 -12.09 -2.49 10.34
N LEU A 215 -11.35 -1.47 9.92
CA LEU A 215 -11.15 -0.27 10.73
C LEU A 215 -12.45 0.52 10.93
N SER A 216 -13.30 0.61 9.91
CA SER A 216 -14.60 1.27 10.04
C SER A 216 -15.51 0.55 11.03
N VAL A 217 -15.50 -0.78 11.05
CA VAL A 217 -16.24 -1.57 12.04
C VAL A 217 -15.68 -1.33 13.45
N ALA A 218 -14.35 -1.29 13.60
CA ALA A 218 -13.71 -0.98 14.88
C ALA A 218 -14.05 0.45 15.36
N LEU A 219 -14.00 1.44 14.46
CA LEU A 219 -14.43 2.81 14.76
C LEU A 219 -15.91 2.87 15.15
N TRP A 220 -16.78 2.16 14.45
CA TRP A 220 -18.19 2.07 14.81
C TRP A 220 -18.38 1.48 16.22
N ALA A 221 -17.61 0.46 16.61
CA ALA A 221 -17.64 -0.08 17.96
C ALA A 221 -17.30 1.00 19.03
N VAL A 222 -16.33 1.87 18.75
CA VAL A 222 -16.02 3.02 19.61
C VAL A 222 -17.22 3.94 19.76
N PHE A 223 -17.92 4.23 18.65
CA PHE A 223 -19.15 5.03 18.70
C PHE A 223 -20.29 4.32 19.45
N VAL A 224 -20.37 3.00 19.39
CA VAL A 224 -21.40 2.23 20.12
C VAL A 224 -21.18 2.28 21.62
N VAL A 225 -19.95 2.20 22.08
CA VAL A 225 -19.63 2.21 23.53
C VAL A 225 -19.82 3.59 24.16
N ASN A 226 -19.54 4.66 23.40
CA ASN A 226 -19.63 6.02 23.95
C ASN A 226 -21.07 6.55 23.95
N ARG A 227 -21.50 7.15 25.06
CA ARG A 227 -22.85 7.72 25.19
C ARG A 227 -23.09 8.94 24.31
N LYS A 228 -22.07 9.79 24.11
CA LYS A 228 -22.16 11.01 23.31
C LYS A 228 -21.30 10.85 22.04
N ARG A 229 -21.87 11.11 20.87
CA ARG A 229 -21.17 10.95 19.60
C ARG A 229 -19.94 11.87 19.48
N ASN A 230 -20.00 13.10 20.03
CA ASN A 230 -18.88 14.02 20.01
C ASN A 230 -17.68 13.50 20.82
N HIS A 231 -17.93 12.83 21.95
CA HIS A 231 -16.87 12.18 22.73
C HIS A 231 -16.24 11.00 21.95
N ALA A 232 -17.05 10.22 21.23
CA ALA A 232 -16.55 9.18 20.35
C ALA A 232 -15.68 9.73 19.23
N LEU A 233 -16.08 10.85 18.62
CA LEU A 233 -15.31 11.52 17.57
C LEU A 233 -13.96 12.02 18.10
N ILE A 234 -13.94 12.67 19.25
CA ILE A 234 -12.70 13.15 19.89
C ILE A 234 -11.79 11.95 20.23
N LEU A 235 -12.35 10.89 20.83
CA LEU A 235 -11.58 9.68 21.16
C LEU A 235 -10.99 9.04 19.90
N THR A 236 -11.76 8.94 18.82
CA THR A 236 -11.27 8.47 17.51
C THR A 236 -10.11 9.33 17.00
N GLY A 237 -10.24 10.65 17.06
CA GLY A 237 -9.17 11.58 16.66
C GLY A 237 -7.91 11.42 17.49
N VAL A 238 -8.06 11.22 18.81
CA VAL A 238 -6.92 10.97 19.71
C VAL A 238 -6.24 9.64 19.38
N VAL A 239 -6.99 8.57 19.19
CA VAL A 239 -6.42 7.25 18.84
C VAL A 239 -5.67 7.31 17.53
N VAL A 240 -6.28 7.85 16.47
CA VAL A 240 -5.62 7.99 15.15
C VAL A 240 -4.39 8.91 15.26
N GLY A 241 -4.49 10.02 15.99
CA GLY A 241 -3.36 10.93 16.22
C GLY A 241 -2.21 10.26 16.95
N LEU A 242 -2.48 9.46 17.98
CA LEU A 242 -1.46 8.67 18.68
C LEU A 242 -0.82 7.63 17.76
N GLU A 243 -1.59 6.93 16.94
CA GLU A 243 -1.09 5.98 15.95
C GLU A 243 -0.11 6.64 14.98
N VAL A 244 -0.46 7.79 14.42
CA VAL A 244 0.41 8.56 13.52
C VAL A 244 1.68 9.01 14.25
N LEU A 245 1.56 9.57 15.46
CA LEU A 245 2.71 9.97 16.27
C LEU A 245 3.64 8.79 16.58
N MET A 246 3.08 7.64 16.97
CA MET A 246 3.85 6.43 17.23
C MET A 246 4.58 5.95 15.99
N TYR A 247 3.94 6.00 14.82
CA TYR A 247 4.57 5.62 13.56
C TYR A 247 5.82 6.45 13.26
N TYR A 248 5.74 7.77 13.41
CA TYR A 248 6.87 8.65 13.08
C TYR A 248 7.94 8.75 14.17
N ARG A 249 7.56 8.58 15.44
CA ARG A 249 8.49 8.77 16.58
C ARG A 249 9.17 7.49 17.05
N ILE A 250 8.56 6.32 16.89
CA ILE A 250 9.15 5.06 17.34
C ILE A 250 10.11 4.54 16.26
N GLY A 251 11.39 4.49 16.59
CA GLY A 251 12.42 3.89 15.75
C GLY A 251 12.26 2.37 15.61
N LEU A 252 12.77 1.81 14.51
CA LEU A 252 12.72 0.36 14.23
C LEU A 252 13.41 -0.51 15.30
N HIS A 253 14.37 0.04 16.03
CA HIS A 253 15.18 -0.68 17.05
C HIS A 253 14.73 -0.39 18.49
N SER A 254 13.60 0.27 18.67
CA SER A 254 13.04 0.51 20.01
C SER A 254 12.35 -0.74 20.55
N ILE A 255 12.32 -0.86 21.91
CA ILE A 255 11.50 -1.87 22.62
C ILE A 255 10.02 -1.79 22.24
N TYR A 256 9.55 -0.63 21.77
CA TYR A 256 8.20 -0.40 21.28
C TYR A 256 8.02 -0.76 19.79
N SER A 257 9.02 -1.36 19.14
CA SER A 257 8.94 -1.75 17.72
C SER A 257 7.76 -2.70 17.43
N ALA A 258 7.35 -3.53 18.42
CA ALA A 258 6.18 -4.38 18.30
C ALA A 258 4.88 -3.57 18.07
N PHE A 259 4.71 -2.46 18.78
CA PHE A 259 3.58 -1.54 18.58
C PHE A 259 3.59 -0.92 17.19
N LYS A 260 4.78 -0.59 16.69
CA LYS A 260 4.93 -0.08 15.31
C LYS A 260 4.53 -1.11 14.26
N GLN A 261 4.70 -2.41 14.54
CA GLN A 261 4.29 -3.48 13.61
C GLN A 261 2.77 -3.69 13.55
N ILE A 262 2.07 -3.38 14.64
CA ILE A 262 0.60 -3.45 14.73
C ILE A 262 -0.04 -2.13 14.27
N ASN A 263 0.78 -1.10 14.06
CA ASN A 263 0.31 0.22 13.69
C ASN A 263 -0.41 0.20 12.32
N ILE A 264 -1.57 0.86 12.27
CA ILE A 264 -2.44 0.96 11.09
C ILE A 264 -1.69 1.51 9.87
N VAL A 265 -0.81 2.50 10.10
CA VAL A 265 -0.03 3.16 9.03
C VAL A 265 0.96 2.20 8.36
N ARG A 266 1.41 1.15 9.06
CA ARG A 266 2.32 0.16 8.52
C ARG A 266 1.62 -1.02 7.84
N LEU A 267 0.36 -1.26 8.19
CA LEU A 267 -0.47 -2.29 7.55
C LEU A 267 -0.90 -1.90 6.13
N MET A 268 -0.63 -0.65 5.75
CA MET A 268 -0.83 -0.07 4.41
C MET A 268 0.45 -0.14 3.58
#